data_80b7359f37b8a38f4a1da30516b44689
#
_entry.id   80b7359f37b8a38f4a1da30516b44689
#
_cell.length_a   1.000
_cell.length_b   1.000
_cell.length_c   1.000
_cell.angle_alpha   90.00
_cell.angle_beta   90.00
_cell.angle_gamma   90.00
#
_symmetry.space_group_name_H-M   'P 1'
#
loop_
_entity.id
_entity.type
_entity.pdbx_description
1 polymer ?
#
loop_
_entity_poly.entity_id
_entity_poly.type
_entity_poly.pdbx_seq_one_letter_code
_entity_poly.pdbx_strand_id
1 'polypeptide(L)'
;KLRIIFISLISLLFILFASSNIFKFSNELFDKKINLGLDLQGGSYLLLEIDNNPLIEQKLQNLTITIRNYFKEKNIRIKKVKLTNQKISFSVDKEFKQIILDVFTDEESDLNPYYQRFNSHQLEIVEENNTFFVNYSKQGIVELKTSSQDQALEIVRRRIDEIGTNEPNILKRGN
;
A
#
# COMPACT_ATOMS: atom_id res chain seq x y z
N LYS A 1 -2.57 46.26 -50.88
CA LYS A 1 -3.38 46.73 -49.71
C LYS A 1 -4.27 45.64 -49.22
N LEU A 2 -5.03 44.92 -50.06
CA LEU A 2 -5.95 43.84 -49.67
C LEU A 2 -5.23 42.67 -48.95
N ARG A 3 -4.04 42.26 -49.42
CA ARG A 3 -3.24 41.19 -48.79
C ARG A 3 -2.76 41.54 -47.39
N ILE A 4 -2.41 42.78 -47.15
CA ILE A 4 -1.97 43.27 -45.80
C ILE A 4 -3.15 43.23 -44.82
N ILE A 5 -4.34 43.65 -45.26
CA ILE A 5 -5.56 43.63 -44.46
C ILE A 5 -5.91 42.16 -44.11
N PHE A 6 -5.81 41.22 -45.05
CA PHE A 6 -6.09 39.83 -44.85
C PHE A 6 -5.13 39.17 -43.84
N ILE A 7 -3.83 39.43 -43.97
CA ILE A 7 -2.81 38.93 -43.03
C ILE A 7 -3.05 39.53 -41.62
N SER A 8 -3.35 40.82 -41.53
CA SER A 8 -3.63 41.47 -40.25
C SER A 8 -4.87 40.89 -39.57
N LEU A 9 -5.92 40.57 -40.33
CA LEU A 9 -7.15 39.95 -39.80
C LEU A 9 -6.88 38.55 -39.26
N ILE A 10 -6.12 37.74 -40.01
CA ILE A 10 -5.75 36.38 -39.56
C ILE A 10 -4.89 36.47 -38.30
N SER A 11 -3.90 37.34 -38.25
CA SER A 11 -3.03 37.46 -37.07
C SER A 11 -3.81 37.94 -35.83
N LEU A 12 -4.77 38.85 -36.01
CA LEU A 12 -5.66 39.26 -34.93
C LEU A 12 -6.50 38.11 -34.39
N LEU A 13 -7.01 37.27 -35.29
CA LEU A 13 -7.79 36.08 -34.93
C LEU A 13 -6.97 35.09 -34.12
N PHE A 14 -5.73 34.80 -34.51
CA PHE A 14 -4.80 33.94 -33.73
C PHE A 14 -4.47 34.52 -32.36
N ILE A 15 -4.28 35.83 -32.26
CA ILE A 15 -4.03 36.53 -30.98
C ILE A 15 -5.26 36.40 -30.06
N LEU A 16 -6.48 36.52 -30.57
CA LEU A 16 -7.70 36.31 -29.79
C LEU A 16 -7.82 34.88 -29.27
N PHE A 17 -7.53 33.87 -30.09
CA PHE A 17 -7.54 32.47 -29.64
C PHE A 17 -6.42 32.20 -28.62
N ALA A 18 -5.23 32.74 -28.79
CA ALA A 18 -4.14 32.59 -27.85
C ALA A 18 -4.44 33.28 -26.51
N SER A 19 -5.11 34.43 -26.53
CA SER A 19 -5.48 35.17 -25.30
C SER A 19 -6.48 34.41 -24.44
N SER A 20 -7.27 33.48 -25.00
CA SER A 20 -8.18 32.64 -24.23
C SER A 20 -7.47 31.74 -23.21
N ASN A 21 -6.20 31.46 -23.44
CA ASN A 21 -5.37 30.67 -22.51
C ASN A 21 -4.88 31.48 -21.29
N ILE A 22 -4.87 32.79 -21.39
CA ILE A 22 -4.41 33.71 -20.34
C ILE A 22 -5.62 34.30 -19.55
N PHE A 23 -6.70 34.62 -20.25
CA PHE A 23 -7.90 35.19 -19.67
C PHE A 23 -9.03 34.18 -19.59
N LYS A 24 -9.69 34.11 -18.43
CA LYS A 24 -10.91 33.31 -18.27
C LYS A 24 -12.08 33.99 -18.98
N PHE A 25 -12.45 33.51 -20.14
CA PHE A 25 -13.70 33.87 -20.79
C PHE A 25 -14.81 32.91 -20.40
N SER A 26 -15.97 33.45 -20.04
CA SER A 26 -17.14 32.68 -19.58
C SER A 26 -17.92 31.96 -20.70
N ASN A 27 -17.44 31.96 -21.95
CA ASN A 27 -18.11 31.33 -23.08
C ASN A 27 -17.49 29.99 -23.44
N GLU A 28 -18.31 28.97 -23.61
CA GLU A 28 -17.92 27.56 -23.93
C GLU A 28 -16.98 27.41 -25.15
N LEU A 29 -17.07 28.32 -26.13
CA LEU A 29 -16.22 28.32 -27.33
C LEU A 29 -14.74 28.69 -27.06
N PHE A 30 -14.47 29.38 -25.96
CA PHE A 30 -13.13 29.89 -25.58
C PHE A 30 -12.56 29.20 -24.34
N ASP A 31 -13.33 28.27 -23.73
CA ASP A 31 -12.93 27.57 -22.49
C ASP A 31 -12.06 26.34 -22.74
N LYS A 32 -11.74 26.03 -24.01
CA LYS A 32 -10.79 24.96 -24.37
C LYS A 32 -9.38 25.39 -24.03
N LYS A 33 -8.97 25.12 -22.80
CA LYS A 33 -7.59 25.28 -22.35
C LYS A 33 -6.70 24.17 -22.89
N ILE A 34 -5.51 24.55 -23.34
CA ILE A 34 -4.47 23.57 -23.65
C ILE A 34 -3.97 23.04 -22.31
N ASN A 35 -4.13 21.75 -22.07
CA ASN A 35 -3.54 21.09 -20.92
C ASN A 35 -2.02 21.06 -21.12
N LEU A 36 -1.35 22.04 -20.53
CA LEU A 36 0.10 22.11 -20.51
C LEU A 36 0.61 20.99 -19.58
N GLY A 37 1.68 20.29 -20.01
CA GLY A 37 2.35 19.31 -19.17
C GLY A 37 2.92 19.96 -17.89
N LEU A 38 3.22 19.14 -16.90
CA LEU A 38 3.79 19.55 -15.60
C LEU A 38 5.00 20.48 -15.74
N ASP A 39 5.82 20.27 -16.78
CA ASP A 39 7.01 21.08 -17.07
C ASP A 39 6.70 22.55 -17.43
N LEU A 40 5.50 22.81 -17.95
CA LEU A 40 5.06 24.14 -18.38
C LEU A 40 4.11 24.81 -17.40
N GLN A 41 3.37 24.03 -16.62
CA GLN A 41 2.45 24.57 -15.59
C GLN A 41 3.15 24.82 -14.26
N GLY A 42 4.35 24.25 -14.08
CA GLY A 42 4.99 24.16 -12.78
C GLY A 42 4.24 23.17 -11.89
N GLY A 43 4.87 22.11 -11.49
CA GLY A 43 4.29 21.09 -10.63
C GLY A 43 5.35 20.51 -9.71
N SER A 44 4.91 19.84 -8.65
CA SER A 44 5.78 19.08 -7.77
C SER A 44 5.64 17.59 -8.06
N TYR A 45 6.76 16.92 -8.25
CA TYR A 45 6.83 15.48 -8.27
C TYR A 45 7.36 15.00 -6.94
N LEU A 46 6.62 14.12 -6.28
CA LEU A 46 7.02 13.53 -5.00
C LEU A 46 7.08 12.01 -5.14
N LEU A 47 8.25 11.44 -4.89
CA LEU A 47 8.43 10.00 -4.78
C LEU A 47 8.43 9.62 -3.30
N LEU A 48 7.48 8.78 -2.88
CA LEU A 48 7.38 8.25 -1.53
C LEU A 48 7.76 6.77 -1.54
N GLU A 49 8.61 6.38 -0.63
CA GLU A 49 8.98 5.00 -0.37
C GLU A 49 8.45 4.55 0.99
N ILE A 50 7.94 3.32 1.06
CA ILE A 50 7.44 2.74 2.29
C ILE A 50 8.51 1.81 2.86
N ASP A 51 9.04 2.14 4.05
CA ASP A 51 9.85 1.19 4.81
C ASP A 51 8.92 0.14 5.45
N ASN A 52 8.98 -1.08 4.93
CA ASN A 52 8.16 -2.18 5.40
C ASN A 52 8.75 -2.90 6.63
N ASN A 53 10.01 -2.66 7.00
CA ASN A 53 10.65 -3.37 8.12
C ASN A 53 10.01 -3.04 9.47
N PRO A 54 9.79 -1.77 9.85
CA PRO A 54 9.08 -1.44 11.09
C PRO A 54 7.66 -1.99 11.13
N LEU A 55 6.97 -2.00 9.97
CA LEU A 55 5.63 -2.56 9.87
C LEU A 55 5.61 -4.06 10.15
N ILE A 56 6.51 -4.82 9.52
CA ILE A 56 6.63 -6.27 9.73
C ILE A 56 6.92 -6.56 11.21
N GLU A 57 7.85 -5.81 11.82
CA GLU A 57 8.20 -5.99 13.22
C GLU A 57 7.01 -5.69 14.15
N GLN A 58 6.30 -4.61 13.94
CA GLN A 58 5.09 -4.27 14.69
C GLN A 58 3.99 -5.33 14.54
N LYS A 59 3.80 -5.86 13.32
CA LYS A 59 2.83 -6.93 13.06
C LYS A 59 3.22 -8.22 13.78
N LEU A 60 4.51 -8.58 13.82
CA LEU A 60 5.00 -9.73 14.56
C LEU A 60 4.87 -9.56 16.07
N GLN A 61 5.08 -8.36 16.61
CA GLN A 61 4.81 -8.06 18.02
C GLN A 61 3.33 -8.29 18.36
N ASN A 62 2.41 -7.76 17.55
CA ASN A 62 0.98 -7.97 17.74
C ASN A 62 0.61 -9.44 17.60
N LEU A 63 1.16 -10.14 16.60
CA LEU A 63 0.96 -11.57 16.40
C LEU A 63 1.43 -12.38 17.62
N THR A 64 2.53 -11.99 18.25
CA THR A 64 3.02 -12.61 19.49
C THR A 64 1.98 -12.58 20.60
N ILE A 65 1.27 -11.46 20.74
CA ILE A 65 0.18 -11.31 21.70
C ILE A 65 -1.02 -12.18 21.30
N THR A 66 -1.39 -12.15 20.00
CA THR A 66 -2.51 -12.95 19.47
C THR A 66 -2.27 -14.44 19.68
N ILE A 67 -1.09 -14.96 19.34
CA ILE A 67 -0.70 -16.36 19.56
C ILE A 67 -0.83 -16.73 21.04
N ARG A 68 -0.34 -15.87 21.93
CA ARG A 68 -0.41 -16.12 23.38
C ARG A 68 -1.87 -16.19 23.87
N ASN A 69 -2.71 -15.26 23.45
CA ASN A 69 -4.11 -15.23 23.84
C ASN A 69 -4.89 -16.43 23.27
N TYR A 70 -4.70 -16.74 22.00
CA TYR A 70 -5.34 -17.87 21.32
C TYR A 70 -5.09 -19.19 22.04
N PHE A 71 -3.82 -19.49 22.37
CA PHE A 71 -3.50 -20.73 23.07
C PHE A 71 -3.90 -20.72 24.54
N LYS A 72 -3.91 -19.55 25.19
CA LYS A 72 -4.44 -19.39 26.54
C LYS A 72 -5.93 -19.73 26.62
N GLU A 73 -6.73 -19.29 25.65
CA GLU A 73 -8.16 -19.61 25.56
C GLU A 73 -8.41 -21.12 25.37
N LYS A 74 -7.51 -21.79 24.69
CA LYS A 74 -7.52 -23.26 24.51
C LYS A 74 -6.90 -24.02 25.69
N ASN A 75 -6.58 -23.34 26.81
CA ASN A 75 -5.89 -23.90 27.98
C ASN A 75 -4.50 -24.49 27.66
N ILE A 76 -3.87 -24.05 26.58
CA ILE A 76 -2.51 -24.48 26.19
C ILE A 76 -1.52 -23.40 26.65
N ARG A 77 -0.61 -23.77 27.54
CA ARG A 77 0.41 -22.86 28.05
C ARG A 77 1.64 -22.86 27.17
N ILE A 78 1.86 -21.76 26.45
CA ILE A 78 3.11 -21.55 25.72
C ILE A 78 4.17 -20.90 26.63
N LYS A 79 5.42 -21.33 26.46
CA LYS A 79 6.57 -20.94 27.30
C LYS A 79 7.64 -20.28 26.45
N LYS A 80 8.47 -19.44 27.06
CA LYS A 80 9.67 -18.82 26.43
C LYS A 80 9.38 -18.07 25.12
N VAL A 81 8.26 -17.35 25.07
CA VAL A 81 7.89 -16.57 23.88
C VAL A 81 8.86 -15.41 23.68
N LYS A 82 9.55 -15.40 22.51
CA LYS A 82 10.52 -14.35 22.14
C LYS A 82 10.30 -13.97 20.68
N LEU A 83 10.54 -12.70 20.36
CA LEU A 83 10.63 -12.20 18.99
C LEU A 83 12.09 -11.84 18.72
N THR A 84 12.71 -12.48 17.74
CA THR A 84 14.10 -12.23 17.38
C THR A 84 14.26 -12.42 15.87
N ASN A 85 14.90 -11.47 15.20
CA ASN A 85 15.15 -11.52 13.74
C ASN A 85 13.89 -11.82 12.92
N GLN A 86 12.80 -11.13 13.20
CA GLN A 86 11.49 -11.30 12.53
C GLN A 86 10.91 -12.72 12.64
N LYS A 87 11.30 -13.47 13.66
CA LYS A 87 10.76 -14.80 13.99
C LYS A 87 10.26 -14.81 15.42
N ILE A 88 9.04 -15.30 15.62
CA ILE A 88 8.47 -15.58 16.93
C ILE A 88 8.89 -16.99 17.31
N SER A 89 9.53 -17.14 18.44
CA SER A 89 9.87 -18.46 19.00
C SER A 89 9.12 -18.71 20.28
N PHE A 90 8.60 -19.93 20.46
CA PHE A 90 7.97 -20.38 21.70
C PHE A 90 8.08 -21.89 21.86
N SER A 91 7.93 -22.37 23.07
CA SER A 91 7.91 -23.81 23.38
C SER A 91 6.62 -24.20 24.08
N VAL A 92 6.22 -25.47 23.89
CA VAL A 92 5.04 -26.06 24.51
C VAL A 92 5.38 -27.41 25.11
N ASP A 93 4.50 -27.95 25.93
CA ASP A 93 4.64 -29.31 26.44
C ASP A 93 4.36 -30.31 25.29
N LYS A 94 5.03 -31.45 25.31
CA LYS A 94 5.04 -32.40 24.18
C LYS A 94 3.64 -32.89 23.75
N GLU A 95 2.72 -32.94 24.67
CA GLU A 95 1.34 -33.38 24.44
C GLU A 95 0.54 -32.41 23.53
N PHE A 96 0.90 -31.12 23.52
CA PHE A 96 0.21 -30.10 22.71
C PHE A 96 0.84 -29.82 21.36
N LYS A 97 1.95 -30.48 21.06
CA LYS A 97 2.72 -30.27 19.84
C LYS A 97 1.89 -30.42 18.57
N GLN A 98 1.15 -31.54 18.46
CA GLN A 98 0.32 -31.80 17.29
C GLN A 98 -0.79 -30.76 17.15
N ILE A 99 -1.41 -30.34 18.23
CA ILE A 99 -2.46 -29.32 18.22
C ILE A 99 -1.91 -27.99 17.68
N ILE A 100 -0.67 -27.62 18.06
CA ILE A 100 -0.04 -26.41 17.54
C ILE A 100 0.15 -26.51 16.02
N LEU A 101 0.70 -27.62 15.54
CA LEU A 101 0.91 -27.82 14.09
C LEU A 101 -0.42 -27.80 13.34
N ASP A 102 -1.44 -28.48 13.83
CA ASP A 102 -2.76 -28.52 13.22
C ASP A 102 -3.36 -27.11 13.08
N VAL A 103 -3.28 -26.29 14.15
CA VAL A 103 -3.78 -24.89 14.12
C VAL A 103 -3.07 -24.03 13.07
N PHE A 104 -1.78 -24.25 12.82
CA PHE A 104 -1.04 -23.47 11.83
C PHE A 104 -1.12 -24.03 10.41
N THR A 105 -1.53 -25.28 10.22
CA THR A 105 -1.65 -25.93 8.92
C THR A 105 -3.09 -26.07 8.44
N ASP A 106 -4.07 -25.84 9.29
CA ASP A 106 -5.47 -25.85 8.94
C ASP A 106 -5.82 -24.62 8.07
N GLU A 107 -6.42 -24.86 6.90
CA GLU A 107 -6.85 -23.82 5.97
C GLU A 107 -7.98 -22.92 6.54
N GLU A 108 -8.75 -23.43 7.49
CA GLU A 108 -9.84 -22.72 8.17
C GLU A 108 -9.37 -22.04 9.48
N SER A 109 -8.07 -22.00 9.74
CA SER A 109 -7.53 -21.43 10.98
C SER A 109 -7.64 -19.92 11.03
N ASP A 110 -8.30 -19.40 12.07
CA ASP A 110 -8.36 -17.96 12.36
C ASP A 110 -6.97 -17.36 12.68
N LEU A 111 -6.05 -18.20 13.20
CA LEU A 111 -4.72 -17.75 13.59
C LEU A 111 -3.75 -17.63 12.40
N ASN A 112 -3.92 -18.47 11.39
CA ASN A 112 -3.05 -18.52 10.21
C ASN A 112 -3.86 -18.56 8.92
N PRO A 113 -4.37 -17.43 8.43
CA PRO A 113 -5.18 -17.37 7.22
C PRO A 113 -4.51 -18.04 6.02
N TYR A 114 -5.30 -18.81 5.27
CA TYR A 114 -4.87 -19.47 4.05
C TYR A 114 -5.27 -18.66 2.81
N TYR A 115 -4.30 -18.41 1.94
CA TYR A 115 -4.50 -17.70 0.69
C TYR A 115 -4.69 -18.70 -0.47
N GLN A 116 -5.93 -19.02 -0.81
CA GLN A 116 -6.26 -19.97 -1.89
C GLN A 116 -5.57 -19.62 -3.21
N ARG A 117 -5.47 -18.33 -3.54
CA ARG A 117 -4.82 -17.84 -4.76
C ARG A 117 -3.35 -18.27 -4.88
N PHE A 118 -2.67 -18.45 -3.74
CA PHE A 118 -1.24 -18.75 -3.68
C PHE A 118 -0.94 -20.14 -3.14
N ASN A 119 -1.98 -20.89 -2.77
CA ASN A 119 -1.86 -22.18 -2.06
C ASN A 119 -0.86 -22.09 -0.90
N SER A 120 -0.97 -21.05 -0.09
CA SER A 120 -0.03 -20.77 0.98
C SER A 120 -0.70 -20.11 2.16
N HIS A 121 -0.27 -20.47 3.36
CA HIS A 121 -0.65 -19.76 4.57
C HIS A 121 0.08 -18.41 4.70
N GLN A 122 -0.49 -17.51 5.48
CA GLN A 122 0.12 -16.23 5.83
C GLN A 122 1.41 -16.40 6.61
N LEU A 123 1.45 -17.39 7.50
CA LEU A 123 2.58 -17.67 8.37
C LEU A 123 3.18 -19.05 8.05
N GLU A 124 4.48 -19.15 8.19
CA GLU A 124 5.21 -20.40 8.19
C GLU A 124 5.54 -20.79 9.62
N ILE A 125 5.40 -22.08 9.94
CA ILE A 125 5.79 -22.66 11.22
C ILE A 125 6.85 -23.73 10.97
N VAL A 126 7.92 -23.65 11.74
CA VAL A 126 8.98 -24.66 11.76
C VAL A 126 9.18 -25.10 13.20
N GLU A 127 9.35 -26.40 13.41
CA GLU A 127 9.65 -26.97 14.71
C GLU A 127 11.09 -27.50 14.74
N GLU A 128 11.82 -27.04 15.73
CA GLU A 128 13.17 -27.50 16.01
C GLU A 128 13.35 -27.73 17.53
N ASN A 129 13.73 -28.93 17.92
CA ASN A 129 14.03 -29.27 19.34
C ASN A 129 12.93 -28.83 20.33
N ASN A 130 11.67 -29.09 20.03
CA ASN A 130 10.52 -28.72 20.86
C ASN A 130 10.29 -27.22 21.01
N THR A 131 10.87 -26.44 20.12
CA THR A 131 10.67 -24.99 19.97
C THR A 131 10.04 -24.74 18.60
N PHE A 132 8.98 -23.98 18.60
CA PHE A 132 8.31 -23.54 17.38
C PHE A 132 8.85 -22.18 16.97
N PHE A 133 9.10 -22.03 15.68
CA PHE A 133 9.47 -20.77 15.06
C PHE A 133 8.38 -20.39 14.06
N VAL A 134 7.82 -19.21 14.23
CA VAL A 134 6.75 -18.67 13.38
C VAL A 134 7.24 -17.37 12.76
N ASN A 135 7.12 -17.26 11.45
CA ASN A 135 7.41 -16.07 10.66
C ASN A 135 6.39 -15.89 9.54
N TYR A 136 6.36 -14.73 8.93
CA TYR A 136 5.56 -14.55 7.72
C TYR A 136 6.11 -15.40 6.57
N SER A 137 5.22 -16.05 5.83
CA SER A 137 5.55 -16.70 4.56
C SER A 137 5.95 -15.65 3.51
N LYS A 138 6.55 -16.08 2.41
CA LYS A 138 6.86 -15.17 1.29
C LYS A 138 5.60 -14.46 0.80
N GLN A 139 4.50 -15.17 0.66
CA GLN A 139 3.20 -14.65 0.25
C GLN A 139 2.61 -13.73 1.31
N GLY A 140 2.73 -14.10 2.58
CA GLY A 140 2.32 -13.27 3.71
C GLY A 140 3.03 -11.92 3.73
N ILE A 141 4.33 -11.88 3.42
CA ILE A 141 5.09 -10.62 3.30
C ILE A 141 4.59 -9.80 2.09
N VAL A 142 4.37 -10.43 0.94
CA VAL A 142 3.85 -9.74 -0.25
C VAL A 142 2.49 -9.12 0.03
N GLU A 143 1.57 -9.87 0.63
CA GLU A 143 0.23 -9.39 0.97
C GLU A 143 0.29 -8.24 1.98
N LEU A 144 1.13 -8.36 3.01
CA LEU A 144 1.35 -7.31 4.00
C LEU A 144 1.87 -6.02 3.36
N LYS A 145 2.85 -6.12 2.46
CA LYS A 145 3.41 -4.98 1.71
C LYS A 145 2.36 -4.34 0.81
N THR A 146 1.61 -5.13 0.07
CA THR A 146 0.55 -4.65 -0.84
C THR A 146 -0.53 -3.90 -0.06
N SER A 147 -1.03 -4.49 1.02
CA SER A 147 -2.02 -3.87 1.89
C SER A 147 -1.51 -2.55 2.50
N SER A 148 -0.25 -2.52 2.92
CA SER A 148 0.39 -1.31 3.45
C SER A 148 0.50 -0.21 2.39
N GLN A 149 0.86 -0.57 1.17
CA GLN A 149 0.92 0.38 0.05
C GLN A 149 -0.46 0.96 -0.28
N ASP A 150 -1.50 0.13 -0.27
CA ASP A 150 -2.88 0.58 -0.52
C ASP A 150 -3.35 1.55 0.56
N GLN A 151 -3.08 1.25 1.83
CA GLN A 151 -3.38 2.14 2.95
C GLN A 151 -2.60 3.46 2.88
N ALA A 152 -1.31 3.41 2.56
CA ALA A 152 -0.49 4.60 2.41
C ALA A 152 -0.97 5.48 1.26
N LEU A 153 -1.33 4.88 0.13
CA LEU A 153 -1.88 5.59 -1.04
C LEU A 153 -3.19 6.30 -0.69
N GLU A 154 -4.07 5.65 0.06
CA GLU A 154 -5.33 6.25 0.52
C GLU A 154 -5.10 7.44 1.47
N ILE A 155 -4.14 7.31 2.40
CA ILE A 155 -3.76 8.39 3.30
C ILE A 155 -3.18 9.58 2.51
N VAL A 156 -2.29 9.32 1.55
CA VAL A 156 -1.68 10.37 0.72
C VAL A 156 -2.75 11.07 -0.11
N ARG A 157 -3.66 10.31 -0.76
CA ARG A 157 -4.77 10.86 -1.53
C ARG A 157 -5.61 11.81 -0.68
N ARG A 158 -6.05 11.36 0.50
CA ARG A 158 -6.85 12.16 1.42
C ARG A 158 -6.15 13.46 1.82
N ARG A 159 -4.85 13.40 2.13
CA ARG A 159 -4.08 14.60 2.49
C ARG A 159 -3.91 15.58 1.35
N ILE A 160 -3.76 15.07 0.12
CA ILE A 160 -3.66 15.92 -1.08
C ILE A 160 -5.01 16.57 -1.38
N ASP A 161 -6.11 15.84 -1.23
CA ASP A 161 -7.47 16.38 -1.40
C ASP A 161 -7.78 17.48 -0.37
N GLU A 162 -7.35 17.29 0.89
CA GLU A 162 -7.48 18.31 1.95
C GLU A 162 -6.74 19.64 1.63
N ILE A 163 -5.63 19.57 0.88
CA ILE A 163 -4.88 20.75 0.44
C ILE A 163 -5.56 21.45 -0.76
N GLY A 164 -6.52 20.77 -1.42
CA GLY A 164 -7.27 21.34 -2.54
C GLY A 164 -6.47 21.41 -3.84
N THR A 165 -5.51 20.50 -4.05
CA THR A 165 -4.79 20.38 -5.33
C THR A 165 -5.70 19.86 -6.43
N ASN A 166 -5.72 20.53 -7.57
CA ASN A 166 -6.49 20.10 -8.73
C ASN A 166 -5.84 18.85 -9.34
N GLU A 167 -6.61 17.75 -9.42
CA GLU A 167 -6.31 16.52 -10.15
C GLU A 167 -4.90 15.93 -9.90
N PRO A 168 -4.58 15.51 -8.65
CA PRO A 168 -3.31 14.87 -8.38
C PRO A 168 -3.24 13.51 -9.06
N ASN A 169 -2.18 13.25 -9.81
CA ASN A 169 -1.92 11.94 -10.40
C ASN A 169 -1.07 11.12 -9.41
N ILE A 170 -1.70 10.10 -8.79
CA ILE A 170 -1.03 9.24 -7.81
C ILE A 170 -0.91 7.84 -8.41
N LEU A 171 0.33 7.39 -8.61
CA LEU A 171 0.63 6.09 -9.20
C LEU A 171 1.47 5.25 -8.26
N LYS A 172 1.12 3.96 -8.14
CA LYS A 172 2.00 2.96 -7.56
C LYS A 172 3.15 2.66 -8.52
N ARG A 173 4.37 2.62 -8.04
CA ARG A 173 5.54 2.24 -8.80
C ARG A 173 6.29 1.09 -8.09
N GLY A 174 6.54 0.02 -8.84
CA GLY A 174 7.32 -1.13 -8.40
C GLY A 174 6.49 -2.16 -7.62
N ASN A 175 7.05 -3.33 -7.50
CA ASN A 175 6.61 -4.43 -6.67
C ASN A 175 7.44 -4.47 -5.40
#